data_317bc8b8e578b657daf7745e688d8ad3
#
_entry.id   317bc8b8e578b657daf7745e688d8ad3
#
_cell.length_a   1.000
_cell.length_b   1.000
_cell.length_c   1.000
_cell.angle_alpha   90.00
_cell.angle_beta   90.00
_cell.angle_gamma   90.00
#
_symmetry.space_group_name_H-M   'P 1'
#
loop_
_entity.id
_entity.type
_entity.pdbx_description
1 polymer ?
#
loop_
_entity_poly.entity_id
_entity_poly.type
_entity_poly.pdbx_seq_one_letter_code
_entity_poly.pdbx_strand_id
1 'polypeptide(L)'
;PMCGSGTLLIEAAMLATDRAPGLHRGHWGFGGWAQHDDAIWKEVKAEAQTRARQGLAAYETRFYGSDVDARVIERARRNARRAGIGELIDFDVKDVAQLNNPLPKGPYGTVISNPPYGERLESEPALIALHSLLGRIMKSQFGGWNLSVFSASPELLSCLQLRADKQFKAKNGPLDCVQKNYHLAESEGGKPAMLAEDFANRLRKNLKKFEKWARQEGIECYRLYDADLPEYNVAIDRYADWVVVQEYAPPKTVDAHKARQRLFDIIAATIAVLDMAPNKLVLKTRERQKGKNQYQKMAEKGDFIEVQEYNARLWVNLTDYLDTGLFLDHRIARRMLGQMSKGKDFLNLFSYTGSASVHAGLGGARSTTTVDMSRTYLEWAERNLRLNGLTGRAHRLMQADVLGWLRESTEQFDLIFIDPPTFSNSKRMEDAFDVQRDHIRLMTDLKRLLRKGGTIMFSNNKRGFRMDHDGLAALGLK
;
A
#
# COMPACT_ATOMS: atom_id res chain seq x y z
N PRO A 1 23.69 -2.25 9.47
CA PRO A 1 22.40 -2.90 9.29
C PRO A 1 22.21 -3.36 7.86
N MET A 2 21.37 -4.43 7.67
CA MET A 2 21.10 -5.00 6.33
C MET A 2 22.39 -5.37 5.62
N CYS A 3 23.30 -6.07 6.36
CA CYS A 3 24.66 -6.34 5.89
C CYS A 3 24.72 -7.43 4.81
N GLY A 4 23.65 -8.14 4.57
CA GLY A 4 23.60 -9.21 3.60
C GLY A 4 24.68 -10.28 3.89
N SER A 5 25.42 -10.69 2.87
CA SER A 5 26.55 -11.63 3.00
C SER A 5 27.80 -11.03 3.65
N GLY A 6 27.73 -9.82 4.20
CA GLY A 6 28.80 -9.14 4.91
C GLY A 6 29.83 -8.45 4.01
N THR A 7 29.61 -8.34 2.71
CA THR A 7 30.63 -7.86 1.76
C THR A 7 31.21 -6.51 2.15
N LEU A 8 30.39 -5.48 2.40
CA LEU A 8 30.87 -4.14 2.75
C LEU A 8 31.71 -4.13 4.04
N LEU A 9 31.27 -4.89 5.07
CA LEU A 9 32.01 -4.99 6.34
C LEU A 9 33.31 -5.77 6.20
N ILE A 10 33.31 -6.84 5.42
CA ILE A 10 34.51 -7.66 5.17
C ILE A 10 35.55 -6.83 4.44
N GLU A 11 35.16 -6.12 3.38
CA GLU A 11 36.09 -5.24 2.65
C GLU A 11 36.59 -4.09 3.54
N ALA A 12 35.73 -3.49 4.36
CA ALA A 12 36.15 -2.46 5.32
C ALA A 12 37.15 -2.98 6.35
N ALA A 13 36.92 -4.17 6.90
CA ALA A 13 37.81 -4.80 7.86
C ALA A 13 39.15 -5.20 7.23
N MET A 14 39.14 -5.71 5.99
CA MET A 14 40.37 -6.01 5.24
C MET A 14 41.17 -4.73 4.94
N LEU A 15 40.50 -3.65 4.54
CA LEU A 15 41.15 -2.36 4.31
C LEU A 15 41.75 -1.80 5.60
N ALA A 16 41.03 -1.85 6.71
CA ALA A 16 41.49 -1.34 8.01
C ALA A 16 42.67 -2.14 8.60
N THR A 17 42.80 -3.42 8.24
CA THR A 17 43.87 -4.32 8.67
C THR A 17 44.98 -4.48 7.61
N ASP A 18 45.04 -3.58 6.63
CA ASP A 18 46.01 -3.60 5.52
C ASP A 18 46.12 -4.99 4.84
N ARG A 19 44.96 -5.65 4.67
CA ARG A 19 44.87 -6.98 4.08
C ARG A 19 44.51 -6.90 2.61
N ALA A 20 45.41 -7.36 1.74
CA ALA A 20 45.20 -7.33 0.31
C ALA A 20 44.02 -8.20 -0.15
N PRO A 21 43.12 -7.69 -1.02
CA PRO A 21 42.05 -8.49 -1.62
C PRO A 21 42.62 -9.68 -2.37
N GLY A 22 42.05 -10.85 -2.21
CA GLY A 22 42.51 -12.07 -2.89
C GLY A 22 43.78 -12.70 -2.32
N LEU A 23 44.29 -12.27 -1.16
CA LEU A 23 45.46 -12.86 -0.51
C LEU A 23 45.33 -14.39 -0.32
N HIS A 24 44.14 -14.92 -0.18
CA HIS A 24 43.82 -16.34 -0.10
C HIS A 24 43.54 -17.02 -1.44
N ARG A 25 43.68 -16.29 -2.54
CA ARG A 25 43.42 -16.84 -3.88
C ARG A 25 44.57 -17.79 -4.27
N GLY A 26 44.22 -19.03 -4.59
CA GLY A 26 45.22 -20.06 -4.95
C GLY A 26 45.76 -19.95 -6.38
N HIS A 27 44.95 -19.38 -7.28
CA HIS A 27 45.30 -19.28 -8.72
C HIS A 27 45.03 -17.86 -9.24
N TRP A 28 45.98 -17.37 -10.05
CA TRP A 28 45.93 -16.07 -10.67
C TRP A 28 46.06 -16.20 -12.20
N GLY A 29 45.21 -15.50 -12.94
CA GLY A 29 45.19 -15.63 -14.39
C GLY A 29 46.51 -15.26 -15.06
N PHE A 30 47.28 -14.35 -14.47
CA PHE A 30 48.59 -13.97 -14.97
C PHE A 30 49.71 -15.00 -14.70
N GLY A 31 49.48 -16.03 -13.86
CA GLY A 31 50.46 -17.08 -13.60
C GLY A 31 50.85 -17.92 -14.82
N GLY A 32 50.02 -17.90 -15.88
CA GLY A 32 50.35 -18.50 -17.19
C GLY A 32 50.90 -17.53 -18.22
N TRP A 33 51.16 -16.28 -17.86
CA TRP A 33 51.72 -15.29 -18.77
C TRP A 33 53.19 -15.49 -18.98
N ALA A 34 53.68 -15.41 -20.25
CA ALA A 34 55.06 -15.72 -20.62
C ALA A 34 56.11 -14.83 -19.93
N GLN A 35 55.74 -13.64 -19.46
CA GLN A 35 56.58 -12.71 -18.71
C GLN A 35 56.37 -12.75 -17.20
N HIS A 36 55.61 -13.76 -16.69
CA HIS A 36 55.40 -13.93 -15.26
C HIS A 36 56.69 -14.36 -14.56
N ASP A 37 57.05 -13.65 -13.48
CA ASP A 37 58.18 -13.98 -12.62
C ASP A 37 57.66 -14.51 -11.27
N ASP A 38 57.78 -15.80 -11.08
CA ASP A 38 57.37 -16.50 -9.86
C ASP A 38 58.09 -16.02 -8.60
N ALA A 39 59.38 -15.58 -8.73
CA ALA A 39 60.17 -15.10 -7.61
C ALA A 39 59.62 -13.76 -7.09
N ILE A 40 59.43 -12.82 -8.02
CA ILE A 40 58.83 -11.51 -7.72
C ILE A 40 57.43 -11.71 -7.13
N TRP A 41 56.62 -12.59 -7.72
CA TRP A 41 55.25 -12.85 -7.19
C TRP A 41 55.27 -13.42 -5.77
N LYS A 42 56.18 -14.34 -5.43
CA LYS A 42 56.34 -14.87 -4.09
C LYS A 42 56.76 -13.80 -3.10
N GLU A 43 57.65 -12.89 -3.47
CA GLU A 43 58.06 -11.76 -2.64
C GLU A 43 56.91 -10.81 -2.33
N VAL A 44 56.18 -10.36 -3.36
CA VAL A 44 54.98 -9.49 -3.21
C VAL A 44 53.91 -10.14 -2.32
N LYS A 45 53.71 -11.45 -2.51
CA LYS A 45 52.75 -12.19 -1.67
C LYS A 45 53.21 -12.31 -0.22
N ALA A 46 54.49 -12.53 0.03
CA ALA A 46 55.06 -12.60 1.36
C ALA A 46 55.00 -11.25 2.09
N GLU A 47 55.25 -10.14 1.39
CA GLU A 47 55.06 -8.79 1.90
C GLU A 47 53.58 -8.57 2.30
N ALA A 48 52.63 -8.83 1.39
CA ALA A 48 51.20 -8.68 1.66
C ALA A 48 50.73 -9.52 2.85
N GLN A 49 51.25 -10.74 3.02
CA GLN A 49 50.97 -11.59 4.19
C GLN A 49 51.51 -10.98 5.49
N THR A 50 52.69 -10.37 5.43
CA THR A 50 53.32 -9.71 6.59
C THR A 50 52.53 -8.49 7.01
N ARG A 51 52.17 -7.63 6.05
CA ARG A 51 51.32 -6.45 6.26
C ARG A 51 49.99 -6.84 6.87
N ALA A 52 49.31 -7.87 6.33
CA ALA A 52 48.03 -8.36 6.86
C ALA A 52 48.16 -8.87 8.32
N ARG A 53 49.25 -9.55 8.67
CA ARG A 53 49.48 -10.00 10.07
C ARG A 53 49.72 -8.83 11.01
N GLN A 54 50.54 -7.87 10.59
CA GLN A 54 50.85 -6.67 11.37
C GLN A 54 49.60 -5.79 11.56
N GLY A 55 48.81 -5.58 10.48
CA GLY A 55 47.60 -4.82 10.51
C GLY A 55 46.54 -5.45 11.41
N LEU A 56 46.38 -6.77 11.36
CA LEU A 56 45.44 -7.49 12.24
C LEU A 56 45.88 -7.39 13.73
N ALA A 57 47.17 -7.52 14.03
CA ALA A 57 47.70 -7.44 15.39
C ALA A 57 47.60 -6.02 15.98
N ALA A 58 47.67 -5.00 15.17
CA ALA A 58 47.60 -3.60 15.55
C ALA A 58 46.18 -3.03 15.66
N TYR A 59 45.17 -3.77 15.17
CA TYR A 59 43.80 -3.28 15.08
C TYR A 59 42.97 -3.63 16.33
N GLU A 60 42.58 -2.62 17.08
CA GLU A 60 41.87 -2.78 18.36
C GLU A 60 40.34 -2.60 18.28
N THR A 61 39.85 -2.09 17.15
CA THR A 61 38.42 -1.76 17.00
C THR A 61 37.64 -2.98 16.44
N ARG A 62 36.34 -2.98 16.61
CA ARG A 62 35.47 -4.04 16.11
C ARG A 62 34.49 -3.50 15.07
N PHE A 63 34.04 -4.41 14.21
CA PHE A 63 32.99 -4.16 13.23
C PHE A 63 31.70 -4.86 13.67
N TYR A 64 30.56 -4.26 13.39
CA TYR A 64 29.26 -4.78 13.78
C TYR A 64 28.36 -4.89 12.55
N GLY A 65 27.84 -6.08 12.27
CA GLY A 65 26.96 -6.38 11.17
C GLY A 65 25.62 -6.93 11.66
N SER A 66 24.51 -6.50 11.06
CA SER A 66 23.22 -7.08 11.35
C SER A 66 22.37 -7.24 10.09
N ASP A 67 21.55 -8.28 10.11
CA ASP A 67 20.53 -8.54 9.09
C ASP A 67 19.38 -9.31 9.75
N VAL A 68 18.18 -9.21 9.20
CA VAL A 68 16.99 -9.90 9.71
C VAL A 68 16.99 -11.39 9.34
N ASP A 69 17.68 -11.79 8.25
CA ASP A 69 17.74 -13.19 7.81
C ASP A 69 18.94 -13.93 8.44
N ALA A 70 18.64 -14.86 9.34
CA ALA A 70 19.62 -15.70 9.99
C ALA A 70 20.52 -16.48 9.01
N ARG A 71 19.98 -16.93 7.87
CA ARG A 71 20.75 -17.68 6.86
C ARG A 71 21.79 -16.79 6.18
N VAL A 72 21.45 -15.52 6.00
CA VAL A 72 22.36 -14.53 5.42
C VAL A 72 23.48 -14.20 6.41
N ILE A 73 23.16 -14.06 7.69
CA ILE A 73 24.17 -13.88 8.77
C ILE A 73 25.14 -15.05 8.86
N GLU A 74 24.67 -16.29 8.77
CA GLU A 74 25.57 -17.45 8.73
C GLU A 74 26.50 -17.46 7.50
N ARG A 75 26.00 -16.97 6.37
CA ARG A 75 26.82 -16.76 5.17
C ARG A 75 27.88 -15.68 5.41
N ALA A 76 27.49 -14.57 6.03
CA ALA A 76 28.42 -13.47 6.35
C ALA A 76 29.55 -13.94 7.29
N ARG A 77 29.22 -14.69 8.35
CA ARG A 77 30.21 -15.30 9.26
C ARG A 77 31.19 -16.22 8.53
N ARG A 78 30.69 -17.07 7.64
CA ARG A 78 31.56 -17.94 6.82
C ARG A 78 32.47 -17.15 5.91
N ASN A 79 31.96 -16.11 5.26
CA ASN A 79 32.73 -15.25 4.38
C ASN A 79 33.83 -14.51 5.15
N ALA A 80 33.54 -13.96 6.33
CA ALA A 80 34.50 -13.26 7.17
C ALA A 80 35.63 -14.22 7.66
N ARG A 81 35.28 -15.45 8.06
CA ARG A 81 36.28 -16.47 8.39
C ARG A 81 37.17 -16.82 7.22
N ARG A 82 36.61 -17.00 6.03
CA ARG A 82 37.39 -17.25 4.79
C ARG A 82 38.30 -16.10 4.44
N ALA A 83 37.91 -14.86 4.70
CA ALA A 83 38.73 -13.67 4.51
C ALA A 83 39.81 -13.52 5.59
N GLY A 84 39.78 -14.33 6.67
CA GLY A 84 40.74 -14.30 7.77
C GLY A 84 40.60 -13.11 8.70
N ILE A 85 39.38 -12.54 8.79
CA ILE A 85 39.05 -11.38 9.65
C ILE A 85 37.80 -11.63 10.50
N GLY A 86 37.38 -12.90 10.63
CA GLY A 86 36.13 -13.27 11.29
C GLY A 86 36.06 -12.87 12.77
N GLU A 87 37.20 -12.77 13.46
CA GLU A 87 37.28 -12.37 14.86
C GLU A 87 37.06 -10.87 15.10
N LEU A 88 37.19 -10.05 14.02
CA LEU A 88 36.99 -8.59 14.10
C LEU A 88 35.54 -8.18 13.91
N ILE A 89 34.66 -9.06 13.42
CA ILE A 89 33.31 -8.71 13.03
C ILE A 89 32.30 -9.47 13.87
N ASP A 90 31.49 -8.77 14.63
CA ASP A 90 30.34 -9.30 15.35
C ASP A 90 29.10 -9.23 14.45
N PHE A 91 28.49 -10.39 14.17
CA PHE A 91 27.29 -10.49 13.34
C PHE A 91 26.09 -10.91 14.16
N ASP A 92 25.01 -10.14 14.10
CA ASP A 92 23.75 -10.38 14.81
C ASP A 92 22.58 -10.57 13.84
N VAL A 93 21.67 -11.48 14.21
CA VAL A 93 20.33 -11.53 13.58
C VAL A 93 19.46 -10.48 14.25
N LYS A 94 19.21 -9.37 13.56
CA LYS A 94 18.54 -8.21 14.17
C LYS A 94 17.79 -7.40 13.13
N ASP A 95 16.52 -7.08 13.45
CA ASP A 95 15.72 -6.12 12.67
C ASP A 95 16.26 -4.70 12.83
N VAL A 96 16.05 -3.85 11.82
CA VAL A 96 16.42 -2.42 11.87
C VAL A 96 15.77 -1.71 13.05
N ALA A 97 14.53 -2.07 13.40
CA ALA A 97 13.81 -1.50 14.53
C ALA A 97 14.54 -1.72 15.89
N GLN A 98 15.34 -2.76 15.97
CA GLN A 98 16.09 -3.15 17.18
C GLN A 98 17.54 -2.64 17.16
N LEU A 99 17.92 -1.93 16.09
CA LEU A 99 19.29 -1.44 15.95
C LEU A 99 19.57 -0.36 16.98
N ASN A 100 20.68 -0.51 17.67
CA ASN A 100 21.20 0.45 18.65
C ASN A 100 22.71 0.67 18.41
N ASN A 101 23.20 1.80 18.86
CA ASN A 101 24.63 2.10 18.82
C ASN A 101 25.40 1.10 19.69
N PRO A 102 26.35 0.31 19.11
CA PRO A 102 27.14 -0.64 19.89
C PRO A 102 28.15 0.03 20.82
N LEU A 103 28.45 1.31 20.60
CA LEU A 103 29.43 2.08 21.36
C LEU A 103 28.82 3.42 21.86
N PRO A 104 27.83 3.39 22.76
CA PRO A 104 27.08 4.59 23.14
C PRO A 104 27.94 5.63 23.89
N LYS A 105 29.06 5.24 24.47
CA LYS A 105 30.04 6.09 25.16
C LYS A 105 31.42 6.05 24.50
N GLY A 106 31.53 5.39 23.36
CA GLY A 106 32.79 5.19 22.63
C GLY A 106 33.07 6.29 21.62
N PRO A 107 34.11 6.12 20.82
CA PRO A 107 34.38 7.01 19.72
C PRO A 107 33.28 6.93 18.66
N TYR A 108 33.07 8.01 17.93
CA TYR A 108 32.17 8.03 16.80
C TYR A 108 32.69 7.14 15.68
N GLY A 109 31.79 6.56 14.92
CA GLY A 109 32.09 5.66 13.82
C GLY A 109 31.34 5.95 12.54
N THR A 110 31.34 4.98 11.65
CA THR A 110 30.62 5.07 10.38
C THR A 110 29.67 3.89 10.23
N VAL A 111 28.40 4.18 9.93
CA VAL A 111 27.42 3.19 9.50
C VAL A 111 27.43 3.12 7.98
N ILE A 112 27.59 1.92 7.43
CA ILE A 112 27.51 1.66 5.98
C ILE A 112 26.33 0.73 5.75
N SER A 113 25.48 1.05 4.77
CA SER A 113 24.34 0.19 4.43
C SER A 113 24.03 0.21 2.94
N ASN A 114 23.61 -0.95 2.44
CA ASN A 114 23.02 -1.13 1.13
C ASN A 114 21.62 -1.74 1.33
N PRO A 115 20.63 -0.91 1.73
CA PRO A 115 19.28 -1.39 1.99
C PRO A 115 18.63 -1.94 0.71
N PRO A 116 17.61 -2.80 0.81
CA PRO A 116 16.92 -3.33 -0.35
C PRO A 116 16.29 -2.19 -1.17
N TYR A 117 16.37 -2.31 -2.49
CA TYR A 117 15.76 -1.41 -3.45
C TYR A 117 15.32 -2.20 -4.69
N GLY A 118 14.17 -1.83 -5.27
CA GLY A 118 13.63 -2.47 -6.47
C GLY A 118 12.62 -3.60 -6.20
N GLU A 119 11.92 -3.99 -7.25
CA GLU A 119 10.71 -4.83 -7.22
C GLU A 119 10.90 -6.30 -6.80
N ARG A 120 12.12 -6.75 -6.57
CA ARG A 120 12.42 -8.19 -6.43
C ARG A 120 12.21 -8.76 -5.04
N LEU A 121 12.13 -7.95 -4.00
CA LEU A 121 12.15 -8.44 -2.62
C LEU A 121 11.00 -7.93 -1.74
N GLU A 122 10.49 -6.72 -1.96
CA GLU A 122 9.46 -6.12 -1.12
C GLU A 122 8.54 -5.17 -1.92
N SER A 123 7.33 -4.94 -1.39
CA SER A 123 6.43 -3.93 -1.94
C SER A 123 6.98 -2.51 -1.71
N GLU A 124 6.61 -1.56 -2.57
CA GLU A 124 7.03 -0.17 -2.42
C GLU A 124 6.71 0.42 -1.03
N PRO A 125 5.53 0.20 -0.43
CA PRO A 125 5.25 0.65 0.95
C PRO A 125 6.21 0.07 1.99
N ALA A 126 6.64 -1.18 1.84
CA ALA A 126 7.61 -1.79 2.75
C ALA A 126 9.00 -1.16 2.66
N LEU A 127 9.45 -0.86 1.43
CA LEU A 127 10.71 -0.16 1.21
C LEU A 127 10.69 1.26 1.78
N ILE A 128 9.59 2.00 1.60
CA ILE A 128 9.39 3.34 2.16
C ILE A 128 9.44 3.28 3.70
N ALA A 129 8.71 2.35 4.31
CA ALA A 129 8.70 2.16 5.75
C ALA A 129 10.08 1.84 6.31
N LEU A 130 10.82 0.93 5.65
CA LEU A 130 12.16 0.52 6.04
C LEU A 130 13.15 1.68 6.01
N HIS A 131 13.18 2.47 4.92
CA HIS A 131 14.06 3.63 4.82
C HIS A 131 13.71 4.72 5.82
N SER A 132 12.42 4.97 6.04
CA SER A 132 11.93 5.91 7.05
C SER A 132 12.35 5.47 8.47
N LEU A 133 12.20 4.19 8.77
CA LEU A 133 12.64 3.61 10.05
C LEU A 133 14.15 3.75 10.22
N LEU A 134 14.93 3.38 9.20
CA LEU A 134 16.38 3.53 9.21
C LEU A 134 16.79 4.98 9.53
N GLY A 135 16.20 5.96 8.85
CA GLY A 135 16.49 7.38 9.09
C GLY A 135 16.18 7.81 10.53
N ARG A 136 15.07 7.34 11.11
CA ARG A 136 14.72 7.62 12.52
C ARG A 136 15.73 7.01 13.50
N ILE A 137 16.09 5.74 13.28
CA ILE A 137 17.07 5.05 14.13
C ILE A 137 18.44 5.73 14.04
N MET A 138 18.89 6.09 12.84
CA MET A 138 20.16 6.82 12.68
C MET A 138 20.18 8.13 13.46
N LYS A 139 19.11 8.92 13.37
CA LYS A 139 19.00 10.19 14.12
C LYS A 139 18.94 10.00 15.64
N SER A 140 18.28 8.94 16.11
CA SER A 140 18.06 8.73 17.55
C SER A 140 19.21 8.01 18.26
N GLN A 141 19.94 7.13 17.57
CA GLN A 141 20.91 6.22 18.19
C GLN A 141 22.36 6.52 17.81
N PHE A 142 22.57 7.20 16.67
CA PHE A 142 23.91 7.37 16.08
C PHE A 142 24.32 8.83 15.91
N GLY A 143 23.85 9.74 16.81
CA GLY A 143 24.30 11.13 16.79
C GLY A 143 25.83 11.23 16.86
N GLY A 144 26.43 12.14 16.06
CA GLY A 144 27.88 12.29 15.91
C GLY A 144 28.55 11.31 14.93
N TRP A 145 27.84 10.25 14.50
CA TRP A 145 28.36 9.28 13.55
C TRP A 145 28.22 9.73 12.11
N ASN A 146 28.96 9.09 11.21
CA ASN A 146 28.77 9.21 9.76
C ASN A 146 27.86 8.05 9.28
N LEU A 147 27.03 8.33 8.28
CA LEU A 147 26.23 7.33 7.58
C LEU A 147 26.55 7.36 6.10
N SER A 148 26.79 6.21 5.50
CA SER A 148 26.95 6.05 4.07
C SER A 148 25.94 5.03 3.55
N VAL A 149 25.07 5.44 2.62
CA VAL A 149 24.03 4.57 2.06
C VAL A 149 24.20 4.48 0.55
N PHE A 150 24.23 3.26 0.07
CA PHE A 150 24.30 2.91 -1.34
C PHE A 150 22.93 2.44 -1.82
N SER A 151 22.42 2.98 -2.93
CA SER A 151 21.09 2.60 -3.44
C SER A 151 20.96 2.85 -4.94
N ALA A 152 20.19 2.00 -5.63
CA ALA A 152 19.73 2.26 -6.99
C ALA A 152 18.46 3.11 -7.03
N SER A 153 17.84 3.42 -5.88
CA SER A 153 16.65 4.29 -5.80
C SER A 153 16.97 5.57 -5.00
N PRO A 154 17.36 6.66 -5.68
CA PRO A 154 17.58 7.95 -5.02
C PRO A 154 16.34 8.50 -4.31
N GLU A 155 15.14 8.13 -4.76
CA GLU A 155 13.86 8.52 -4.17
C GLU A 155 13.67 7.91 -2.78
N LEU A 156 13.95 6.60 -2.62
CA LEU A 156 13.88 5.94 -1.32
C LEU A 156 14.86 6.54 -0.31
N LEU A 157 16.02 7.04 -0.76
CA LEU A 157 16.96 7.74 0.12
C LEU A 157 16.39 9.05 0.69
N SER A 158 15.40 9.66 0.06
CA SER A 158 14.71 10.82 0.61
C SER A 158 13.92 10.48 1.88
N CYS A 159 13.46 9.21 2.01
CA CYS A 159 12.74 8.72 3.19
C CYS A 159 13.61 8.67 4.46
N LEU A 160 14.93 8.70 4.35
CA LEU A 160 15.83 8.85 5.51
C LEU A 160 15.65 10.21 6.20
N GLN A 161 15.17 11.22 5.44
CA GLN A 161 15.07 12.61 5.89
C GLN A 161 16.36 13.15 6.51
N LEU A 162 17.43 12.89 5.82
CA LEU A 162 18.77 13.38 6.11
C LEU A 162 19.26 14.22 4.93
N ARG A 163 19.97 15.29 5.22
CA ARG A 163 20.66 16.08 4.20
C ARG A 163 22.02 15.45 3.93
N ALA A 164 22.24 15.02 2.69
CA ALA A 164 23.53 14.46 2.29
C ALA A 164 24.59 15.53 2.19
N ASP A 165 25.76 15.28 2.74
CA ASP A 165 26.96 16.16 2.62
C ASP A 165 27.64 15.93 1.28
N LYS A 166 27.71 14.67 0.84
CA LYS A 166 28.34 14.27 -0.43
C LYS A 166 27.54 13.18 -1.12
N GLN A 167 27.57 13.19 -2.43
CA GLN A 167 26.94 12.17 -3.28
C GLN A 167 27.90 11.74 -4.38
N PHE A 168 27.97 10.44 -4.62
CA PHE A 168 28.76 9.82 -5.69
C PHE A 168 27.86 8.97 -6.59
N LYS A 169 28.11 9.02 -7.88
CA LYS A 169 27.51 8.09 -8.86
C LYS A 169 28.27 6.78 -8.85
N ALA A 170 27.57 5.68 -8.90
CA ALA A 170 28.15 4.33 -8.91
C ALA A 170 27.29 3.39 -9.76
N LYS A 171 27.77 2.17 -9.95
CA LYS A 171 27.03 1.11 -10.64
C LYS A 171 27.02 -0.17 -9.81
N ASN A 172 25.90 -0.90 -9.86
CA ASN A 172 25.80 -2.26 -9.33
C ASN A 172 25.36 -3.18 -10.48
N GLY A 173 26.33 -3.78 -11.17
CA GLY A 173 26.07 -4.46 -12.44
C GLY A 173 25.50 -3.46 -13.47
N PRO A 174 24.33 -3.73 -14.06
CA PRO A 174 23.69 -2.83 -15.03
C PRO A 174 22.97 -1.63 -14.37
N LEU A 175 22.76 -1.65 -13.05
CA LEU A 175 21.98 -0.63 -12.34
C LEU A 175 22.82 0.61 -12.06
N ASP A 176 22.29 1.78 -12.42
CA ASP A 176 22.82 3.05 -11.97
C ASP A 176 22.46 3.28 -10.49
N CYS A 177 23.46 3.53 -9.68
CA CYS A 177 23.33 3.69 -8.24
C CYS A 177 23.89 5.04 -7.80
N VAL A 178 23.51 5.43 -6.60
CA VAL A 178 24.10 6.54 -5.89
C VAL A 178 24.57 6.09 -4.51
N GLN A 179 25.70 6.64 -4.07
CA GLN A 179 26.14 6.57 -2.69
C GLN A 179 26.00 7.97 -2.10
N LYS A 180 25.25 8.08 -0.99
CA LYS A 180 25.09 9.33 -0.26
C LYS A 180 25.73 9.20 1.12
N ASN A 181 26.51 10.22 1.49
CA ASN A 181 27.16 10.33 2.79
C ASN A 181 26.49 11.42 3.59
N TYR A 182 26.29 11.17 4.88
CA TYR A 182 25.62 12.04 5.83
C TYR A 182 26.45 12.12 7.10
N HIS A 183 26.51 13.29 7.70
CA HIS A 183 26.94 13.45 9.07
C HIS A 183 25.71 13.54 9.97
N LEU A 184 25.62 12.68 10.97
CA LEU A 184 24.48 12.63 11.87
C LEU A 184 24.74 13.62 13.02
N ALA A 185 23.95 14.70 13.07
CA ALA A 185 24.05 15.66 14.16
C ALA A 185 23.90 15.00 15.54
N GLU A 186 24.63 15.45 16.52
CA GLU A 186 24.44 15.02 17.90
C GLU A 186 23.02 15.38 18.33
N SER A 187 22.26 14.40 18.81
CA SER A 187 20.91 14.64 19.27
C SER A 187 20.94 15.15 20.71
N GLU A 188 20.32 16.28 20.98
CA GLU A 188 20.08 16.79 22.34
C GLU A 188 19.03 15.97 23.12
N GLY A 189 18.89 14.68 22.83
CA GLY A 189 18.06 13.74 23.61
C GLY A 189 16.56 13.77 23.31
N GLY A 190 16.11 14.35 22.20
CA GLY A 190 14.72 14.37 21.78
C GLY A 190 14.32 13.11 20.99
N LYS A 191 13.03 12.67 21.07
CA LYS A 191 12.50 11.69 20.12
C LYS A 191 12.60 12.29 18.71
N PRO A 192 13.13 11.54 17.71
CA PRO A 192 13.19 12.06 16.35
C PRO A 192 11.77 12.38 15.87
N ALA A 193 11.61 13.56 15.28
CA ALA A 193 10.33 13.97 14.71
C ALA A 193 9.83 12.95 13.71
N MET A 194 8.54 12.68 13.73
CA MET A 194 7.92 11.79 12.76
C MET A 194 7.82 12.53 11.42
N LEU A 195 7.92 11.80 10.33
CA LEU A 195 7.61 12.29 8.99
C LEU A 195 6.20 12.87 8.93
N ALA A 196 6.04 14.03 8.30
CA ALA A 196 4.73 14.69 8.17
C ALA A 196 3.96 14.72 9.50
N GLU A 197 4.52 15.33 10.54
CA GLU A 197 3.97 15.26 11.90
C GLU A 197 2.55 15.81 11.99
N ASP A 198 2.25 16.86 11.22
CA ASP A 198 0.90 17.43 11.15
C ASP A 198 -0.11 16.42 10.59
N PHE A 199 0.27 15.73 9.54
CA PHE A 199 -0.53 14.64 8.97
C PHE A 199 -0.67 13.47 9.95
N ALA A 200 0.42 13.04 10.56
CA ALA A 200 0.40 11.95 11.55
C ALA A 200 -0.51 12.28 12.74
N ASN A 201 -0.47 13.52 13.23
CA ASN A 201 -1.33 13.98 14.33
C ASN A 201 -2.80 14.02 13.91
N ARG A 202 -3.10 14.49 12.68
CA ARG A 202 -4.44 14.45 12.13
C ARG A 202 -4.95 13.02 12.02
N LEU A 203 -4.12 12.11 11.48
CA LEU A 203 -4.48 10.70 11.30
C LEU A 203 -4.73 10.00 12.65
N ARG A 204 -3.89 10.24 13.68
CA ARG A 204 -4.11 9.73 15.05
C ARG A 204 -5.44 10.21 15.64
N LYS A 205 -5.76 11.49 15.44
CA LYS A 205 -7.03 12.07 15.91
C LYS A 205 -8.23 11.39 15.24
N ASN A 206 -8.14 11.19 13.93
CA ASN A 206 -9.18 10.51 13.16
C ASN A 206 -9.30 9.03 13.58
N LEU A 207 -8.18 8.34 13.73
CA LEU A 207 -8.15 6.94 14.17
C LEU A 207 -8.88 6.77 15.51
N LYS A 208 -8.50 7.58 16.50
CA LYS A 208 -9.15 7.53 17.84
C LYS A 208 -10.68 7.76 17.77
N LYS A 209 -11.12 8.67 16.89
CA LYS A 209 -12.54 8.96 16.68
C LYS A 209 -13.29 7.81 16.01
N PHE A 210 -12.76 7.36 14.87
CA PHE A 210 -13.46 6.40 14.02
C PHE A 210 -13.34 4.96 14.51
N GLU A 211 -12.23 4.56 15.11
CA GLU A 211 -12.05 3.20 15.63
C GLU A 211 -13.04 2.87 16.75
N LYS A 212 -13.31 3.81 17.66
CA LYS A 212 -14.32 3.62 18.71
C LYS A 212 -15.71 3.44 18.12
N TRP A 213 -16.08 4.31 17.18
CA TRP A 213 -17.36 4.24 16.49
C TRP A 213 -17.49 2.94 15.67
N ALA A 214 -16.48 2.59 14.89
CA ALA A 214 -16.49 1.41 14.03
C ALA A 214 -16.66 0.12 14.85
N ARG A 215 -15.97 0.02 16.00
CA ARG A 215 -16.13 -1.11 16.93
C ARG A 215 -17.53 -1.19 17.52
N GLN A 216 -18.14 -0.06 17.91
CA GLN A 216 -19.49 -0.02 18.45
C GLN A 216 -20.56 -0.42 17.44
N GLU A 217 -20.37 -0.06 16.16
CA GLU A 217 -21.32 -0.32 15.08
C GLU A 217 -21.04 -1.65 14.34
N GLY A 218 -19.96 -2.37 14.66
CA GLY A 218 -19.56 -3.60 13.96
C GLY A 218 -19.11 -3.32 12.53
N ILE A 219 -18.25 -2.30 12.33
CA ILE A 219 -17.78 -1.85 11.03
C ILE A 219 -16.26 -2.03 10.93
N GLU A 220 -15.78 -2.71 9.90
CA GLU A 220 -14.36 -2.91 9.60
C GLU A 220 -13.89 -2.15 8.36
N CYS A 221 -14.80 -1.51 7.63
CA CYS A 221 -14.53 -0.81 6.38
C CYS A 221 -15.01 0.64 6.44
N TYR A 222 -14.08 1.61 6.48
CA TYR A 222 -14.43 3.03 6.59
C TYR A 222 -13.30 3.94 6.15
N ARG A 223 -13.68 5.16 5.73
CA ARG A 223 -12.73 6.23 5.43
C ARG A 223 -12.16 6.82 6.70
N LEU A 224 -10.84 6.78 6.79
CA LEU A 224 -10.09 7.27 7.93
C LEU A 224 -9.60 8.71 7.73
N TYR A 225 -9.27 9.08 6.48
CA TYR A 225 -8.76 10.40 6.10
C TYR A 225 -9.22 10.75 4.68
N ASP A 226 -9.59 12.00 4.43
CA ASP A 226 -10.04 12.46 3.10
C ASP A 226 -9.58 13.90 2.83
N ALA A 227 -8.31 14.06 2.44
CA ALA A 227 -7.72 15.37 2.14
C ALA A 227 -7.98 16.42 3.25
N ASP A 228 -7.99 16.00 4.53
CA ASP A 228 -8.26 16.87 5.67
C ASP A 228 -7.26 18.05 5.79
N LEU A 229 -6.08 17.89 5.24
CA LEU A 229 -5.03 18.90 5.15
C LEU A 229 -4.67 19.14 3.68
N PRO A 230 -4.62 20.39 3.21
CA PRO A 230 -4.42 20.73 1.80
C PRO A 230 -3.13 20.16 1.18
N GLU A 231 -2.06 20.05 1.99
CA GLU A 231 -0.77 19.54 1.54
C GLU A 231 -0.75 18.03 1.31
N TYR A 232 -1.69 17.29 1.93
CA TYR A 232 -1.75 15.83 1.91
C TYR A 232 -3.03 15.36 1.22
N ASN A 233 -3.02 15.45 -0.10
CA ASN A 233 -4.19 15.25 -0.95
C ASN A 233 -4.42 13.76 -1.28
N VAL A 234 -4.81 13.00 -0.27
CA VAL A 234 -5.10 11.56 -0.36
C VAL A 234 -6.39 11.20 0.35
N ALA A 235 -6.99 10.08 -0.04
CA ALA A 235 -7.96 9.36 0.78
C ALA A 235 -7.31 8.13 1.39
N ILE A 236 -7.65 7.83 2.64
CA ILE A 236 -7.20 6.62 3.34
C ILE A 236 -8.41 5.86 3.82
N ASP A 237 -8.61 4.67 3.28
CA ASP A 237 -9.71 3.77 3.60
C ASP A 237 -9.18 2.52 4.31
N ARG A 238 -9.79 2.16 5.43
CA ARG A 238 -9.51 0.93 6.17
C ARG A 238 -10.47 -0.17 5.75
N TYR A 239 -9.94 -1.39 5.60
CA TYR A 239 -10.68 -2.63 5.33
C TYR A 239 -10.12 -3.73 6.22
N ALA A 240 -10.75 -3.97 7.37
CA ALA A 240 -10.23 -4.82 8.44
C ALA A 240 -8.81 -4.39 8.88
N ASP A 241 -7.80 -5.22 8.61
CA ASP A 241 -6.40 -4.94 8.89
C ASP A 241 -5.61 -4.41 7.68
N TRP A 242 -6.30 -4.18 6.55
CA TRP A 242 -5.74 -3.57 5.34
C TRP A 242 -6.07 -2.10 5.24
N VAL A 243 -5.23 -1.38 4.51
CA VAL A 243 -5.40 0.04 4.24
C VAL A 243 -5.19 0.32 2.76
N VAL A 244 -6.08 1.10 2.18
CA VAL A 244 -5.94 1.63 0.82
C VAL A 244 -5.65 3.12 0.91
N VAL A 245 -4.50 3.53 0.40
CA VAL A 245 -4.15 4.94 0.20
C VAL A 245 -4.43 5.29 -1.26
N GLN A 246 -5.36 6.21 -1.48
CA GLN A 246 -5.69 6.71 -2.81
C GLN A 246 -5.14 8.13 -2.96
N GLU A 247 -4.15 8.31 -3.82
CA GLU A 247 -3.66 9.63 -4.17
C GLU A 247 -4.64 10.33 -5.12
N TYR A 248 -5.05 11.54 -4.78
CA TYR A 248 -5.72 12.43 -5.72
C TYR A 248 -4.67 13.12 -6.60
N ALA A 249 -4.84 13.04 -7.92
CA ALA A 249 -3.88 13.62 -8.85
C ALA A 249 -3.52 15.07 -8.45
N PRO A 250 -2.24 15.36 -8.19
CA PRO A 250 -1.82 16.69 -7.81
C PRO A 250 -2.13 17.70 -8.93
N PRO A 251 -2.42 18.96 -8.59
CA PRO A 251 -2.53 20.02 -9.58
C PRO A 251 -1.26 20.09 -10.44
N LYS A 252 -1.40 20.42 -11.73
CA LYS A 252 -0.25 20.56 -12.65
C LYS A 252 0.81 21.59 -12.22
N THR A 253 0.46 22.46 -11.26
CA THR A 253 1.35 23.48 -10.68
C THR A 253 2.28 22.91 -9.60
N VAL A 254 2.05 21.69 -9.11
CA VAL A 254 2.89 21.06 -8.08
C VAL A 254 4.01 20.29 -8.76
N ASP A 255 5.23 20.52 -8.31
CA ASP A 255 6.42 19.79 -8.74
C ASP A 255 6.27 18.29 -8.46
N ALA A 256 6.47 17.47 -9.49
CA ALA A 256 6.24 16.02 -9.42
C ALA A 256 7.14 15.32 -8.37
N HIS A 257 8.38 15.79 -8.20
CA HIS A 257 9.29 15.24 -7.20
C HIS A 257 8.83 15.54 -5.77
N LYS A 258 8.34 16.77 -5.54
CA LYS A 258 7.77 17.15 -4.23
C LYS A 258 6.49 16.38 -3.93
N ALA A 259 5.62 16.20 -4.93
CA ALA A 259 4.41 15.39 -4.78
C ALA A 259 4.74 13.94 -4.39
N ARG A 260 5.71 13.33 -5.09
CA ARG A 260 6.16 11.97 -4.80
C ARG A 260 6.76 11.85 -3.40
N GLN A 261 7.57 12.81 -2.97
CA GLN A 261 8.14 12.82 -1.63
C GLN A 261 7.05 12.91 -0.55
N ARG A 262 6.04 13.78 -0.75
CA ARG A 262 4.90 13.86 0.17
C ARG A 262 4.11 12.55 0.25
N LEU A 263 3.93 11.87 -0.88
CA LEU A 263 3.28 10.57 -0.89
C LEU A 263 4.06 9.54 -0.06
N PHE A 264 5.38 9.53 -0.17
CA PHE A 264 6.23 8.67 0.65
C PHE A 264 6.11 8.99 2.15
N ASP A 265 6.07 10.26 2.50
CA ASP A 265 5.86 10.72 3.87
C ASP A 265 4.49 10.26 4.42
N ILE A 266 3.44 10.36 3.59
CA ILE A 266 2.09 9.87 3.93
C ILE A 266 2.10 8.36 4.19
N ILE A 267 2.72 7.58 3.30
CA ILE A 267 2.80 6.11 3.43
C ILE A 267 3.54 5.74 4.71
N ALA A 268 4.72 6.32 4.93
CA ALA A 268 5.51 6.03 6.12
C ALA A 268 4.79 6.42 7.42
N ALA A 269 4.15 7.60 7.45
CA ALA A 269 3.37 8.05 8.59
C ALA A 269 2.12 7.18 8.83
N THR A 270 1.43 6.76 7.76
CA THR A 270 0.26 5.88 7.85
C THR A 270 0.64 4.54 8.49
N ILE A 271 1.69 3.89 8.00
CA ILE A 271 2.19 2.62 8.54
C ILE A 271 2.56 2.78 10.02
N ALA A 272 3.27 3.85 10.37
CA ALA A 272 3.71 4.10 11.75
C ALA A 272 2.57 4.45 12.71
N VAL A 273 1.56 5.21 12.26
CA VAL A 273 0.41 5.61 13.09
C VAL A 273 -0.55 4.46 13.32
N LEU A 274 -0.76 3.63 12.31
CA LEU A 274 -1.68 2.50 12.39
C LEU A 274 -1.02 1.24 12.97
N ASP A 275 0.30 1.26 13.20
CA ASP A 275 1.10 0.12 13.66
C ASP A 275 0.82 -1.14 12.84
N MET A 276 0.85 -0.99 11.52
CA MET A 276 0.43 -2.03 10.59
C MET A 276 1.60 -2.64 9.80
N ALA A 277 1.42 -3.87 9.35
CA ALA A 277 2.37 -4.51 8.45
C ALA A 277 2.37 -3.78 7.08
N PRO A 278 3.53 -3.34 6.57
CA PRO A 278 3.59 -2.55 5.32
C PRO A 278 3.01 -3.23 4.08
N ASN A 279 3.05 -4.57 4.03
CA ASN A 279 2.49 -5.36 2.93
C ASN A 279 0.94 -5.37 2.91
N LYS A 280 0.29 -4.85 3.95
CA LYS A 280 -1.16 -4.64 4.03
C LYS A 280 -1.59 -3.23 3.60
N LEU A 281 -0.66 -2.38 3.18
CA LEU A 281 -0.97 -1.10 2.58
C LEU A 281 -0.98 -1.24 1.05
N VAL A 282 -2.10 -0.87 0.44
CA VAL A 282 -2.28 -0.82 -1.01
C VAL A 282 -2.31 0.63 -1.45
N LEU A 283 -1.41 0.98 -2.37
CA LEU A 283 -1.38 2.31 -2.98
C LEU A 283 -2.18 2.30 -4.28
N LYS A 284 -3.09 3.26 -4.44
CA LYS A 284 -3.82 3.51 -5.69
C LYS A 284 -3.64 4.97 -6.12
N THR A 285 -3.32 5.19 -7.38
CA THR A 285 -3.29 6.54 -7.96
C THR A 285 -4.56 6.75 -8.77
N ARG A 286 -5.37 7.73 -8.38
CA ARG A 286 -6.54 8.17 -9.15
C ARG A 286 -6.10 9.21 -10.17
N GLU A 287 -5.75 8.77 -11.37
CA GLU A 287 -5.71 9.65 -12.52
C GLU A 287 -7.15 10.02 -12.92
N ARG A 288 -7.36 11.27 -13.40
CA ARG A 288 -8.62 11.66 -14.04
C ARG A 288 -8.80 10.85 -15.32
N GLN A 289 -9.33 9.66 -15.19
CA GLN A 289 -9.63 8.81 -16.34
C GLN A 289 -10.84 9.38 -17.09
N LYS A 290 -10.63 9.65 -18.37
CA LYS A 290 -11.73 9.93 -19.33
C LYS A 290 -12.16 8.59 -19.93
N GLY A 291 -13.37 8.11 -19.61
CA GLY A 291 -13.99 7.02 -20.34
C GLY A 291 -13.99 5.64 -19.65
N LYS A 292 -14.05 4.56 -20.43
CA LYS A 292 -14.35 3.18 -20.06
C LYS A 292 -13.33 2.46 -19.13
N ASN A 293 -12.22 3.08 -18.81
CA ASN A 293 -11.12 2.44 -18.06
C ASN A 293 -11.39 2.26 -16.55
N GLN A 294 -12.47 2.83 -16.03
CA GLN A 294 -12.82 2.73 -14.61
C GLN A 294 -13.12 1.30 -14.15
N TYR A 295 -13.52 0.42 -15.07
CA TYR A 295 -13.90 -0.97 -14.80
C TYR A 295 -12.89 -2.01 -15.32
N GLN A 296 -11.70 -1.56 -15.74
CA GLN A 296 -10.65 -2.49 -16.20
C GLN A 296 -9.95 -3.13 -15.01
N LYS A 297 -9.67 -4.43 -15.15
CA LYS A 297 -8.88 -5.19 -14.18
C LYS A 297 -7.44 -4.71 -14.23
N MET A 298 -6.90 -4.28 -13.07
CA MET A 298 -5.54 -3.73 -12.93
C MET A 298 -4.50 -4.83 -12.66
N ALA A 299 -4.91 -5.92 -12.03
CA ALA A 299 -4.07 -7.06 -11.69
C ALA A 299 -4.91 -8.36 -11.68
N GLU A 300 -4.25 -9.50 -11.58
CA GLU A 300 -4.89 -10.82 -11.51
C GLU A 300 -4.46 -11.60 -10.26
N LYS A 301 -4.33 -10.92 -9.14
CA LYS A 301 -3.96 -11.57 -7.87
C LYS A 301 -5.10 -12.42 -7.30
N GLY A 302 -6.35 -12.02 -7.56
CA GLY A 302 -7.53 -12.74 -7.11
C GLY A 302 -7.77 -12.69 -5.61
N ASP A 303 -7.05 -11.83 -4.88
CA ASP A 303 -7.09 -11.77 -3.42
C ASP A 303 -8.34 -11.03 -2.96
N PHE A 304 -9.31 -11.80 -2.50
CA PHE A 304 -10.51 -11.27 -1.85
C PHE A 304 -10.32 -11.29 -0.34
N ILE A 305 -10.75 -10.18 0.30
CA ILE A 305 -10.70 -9.98 1.75
C ILE A 305 -12.12 -9.88 2.25
N GLU A 306 -12.45 -10.61 3.32
CA GLU A 306 -13.72 -10.48 4.00
C GLU A 306 -13.68 -9.26 4.93
N VAL A 307 -14.74 -8.44 4.88
CA VAL A 307 -14.94 -7.30 5.79
C VAL A 307 -16.35 -7.32 6.34
N GLN A 308 -16.51 -6.81 7.55
CA GLN A 308 -17.81 -6.66 8.21
C GLN A 308 -18.34 -5.23 8.09
N GLU A 309 -19.62 -5.12 7.75
CA GLU A 309 -20.39 -3.88 7.81
C GLU A 309 -21.72 -4.14 8.52
N TYR A 310 -21.85 -3.71 9.78
CA TYR A 310 -22.91 -4.07 10.71
C TYR A 310 -23.01 -5.60 10.88
N ASN A 311 -24.12 -6.21 10.49
CA ASN A 311 -24.33 -7.65 10.50
C ASN A 311 -24.03 -8.35 9.16
N ALA A 312 -23.62 -7.58 8.15
CA ALA A 312 -23.25 -8.11 6.82
C ALA A 312 -21.77 -8.39 6.73
N ARG A 313 -21.42 -9.50 6.07
CA ARG A 313 -20.05 -9.84 5.66
C ARG A 313 -19.93 -9.66 4.16
N LEU A 314 -18.90 -8.99 3.71
CA LEU A 314 -18.73 -8.61 2.31
C LEU A 314 -17.31 -8.91 1.83
N TRP A 315 -17.21 -9.45 0.64
CA TRP A 315 -15.93 -9.59 -0.05
C TRP A 315 -15.52 -8.27 -0.69
N VAL A 316 -14.29 -7.85 -0.47
CA VAL A 316 -13.64 -6.73 -1.16
C VAL A 316 -12.38 -7.21 -1.84
N ASN A 317 -12.00 -6.56 -2.95
CA ASN A 317 -10.73 -6.79 -3.63
C ASN A 317 -10.00 -5.45 -3.72
N LEU A 318 -8.86 -5.36 -3.04
CA LEU A 318 -8.13 -4.11 -2.90
C LEU A 318 -7.08 -3.89 -3.99
N THR A 319 -6.75 -4.92 -4.77
CA THR A 319 -5.60 -4.92 -5.69
C THR A 319 -5.97 -4.97 -7.16
N ASP A 320 -6.99 -5.75 -7.53
CA ASP A 320 -7.25 -6.09 -8.93
C ASP A 320 -8.10 -5.05 -9.66
N TYR A 321 -8.87 -4.26 -8.94
CA TYR A 321 -9.78 -3.26 -9.49
C TYR A 321 -9.50 -1.86 -8.92
N LEU A 322 -9.87 -0.83 -9.67
CA LEU A 322 -9.78 0.55 -9.17
C LEU A 322 -10.67 0.73 -7.94
N ASP A 323 -11.93 0.31 -8.04
CA ASP A 323 -12.87 0.30 -6.93
C ASP A 323 -12.77 -1.02 -6.14
N THR A 324 -13.03 -0.97 -4.85
CA THR A 324 -12.77 -2.10 -3.94
C THR A 324 -13.89 -3.14 -3.88
N GLY A 325 -14.97 -2.91 -4.62
CA GLY A 325 -16.18 -3.75 -4.53
C GLY A 325 -17.18 -3.27 -3.49
N LEU A 326 -16.87 -2.21 -2.74
CA LEU A 326 -17.77 -1.66 -1.72
C LEU A 326 -17.67 -0.12 -1.69
N PHE A 327 -18.75 0.56 -1.99
CA PHE A 327 -18.86 2.01 -1.84
C PHE A 327 -19.16 2.38 -0.39
N LEU A 328 -18.17 2.97 0.30
CA LEU A 328 -18.25 3.28 1.73
C LEU A 328 -19.27 4.38 2.07
N ASP A 329 -19.52 5.29 1.15
CA ASP A 329 -20.50 6.38 1.27
C ASP A 329 -21.95 5.89 1.27
N HIS A 330 -22.25 4.74 0.66
CA HIS A 330 -23.58 4.13 0.67
C HIS A 330 -23.92 3.33 1.94
N ARG A 331 -23.05 3.27 2.92
CA ARG A 331 -23.27 2.49 4.16
C ARG A 331 -24.59 2.81 4.86
N ILE A 332 -24.91 4.09 4.99
CA ILE A 332 -26.16 4.53 5.63
C ILE A 332 -27.37 4.07 4.80
N ALA A 333 -27.31 4.22 3.48
CA ALA A 333 -28.37 3.75 2.59
C ALA A 333 -28.57 2.23 2.70
N ARG A 334 -27.49 1.44 2.74
CA ARG A 334 -27.57 -0.01 2.93
C ARG A 334 -28.22 -0.39 4.28
N ARG A 335 -27.87 0.30 5.36
CA ARG A 335 -28.50 0.10 6.68
C ARG A 335 -30.00 0.39 6.63
N MET A 336 -30.39 1.51 6.02
CA MET A 336 -31.81 1.88 5.85
C MET A 336 -32.56 0.82 5.02
N LEU A 337 -31.98 0.37 3.92
CA LEU A 337 -32.56 -0.70 3.09
C LEU A 337 -32.78 -1.97 3.90
N GLY A 338 -31.79 -2.40 4.69
CA GLY A 338 -31.94 -3.54 5.60
C GLY A 338 -33.10 -3.38 6.58
N GLN A 339 -33.20 -2.21 7.21
CA GLN A 339 -34.30 -1.90 8.19
C GLN A 339 -35.70 -1.89 7.54
N MET A 340 -35.76 -1.49 6.25
CA MET A 340 -37.03 -1.38 5.52
C MET A 340 -37.48 -2.68 4.86
N SER A 341 -36.60 -3.70 4.78
CA SER A 341 -36.80 -4.87 3.91
C SER A 341 -37.66 -6.00 4.48
N LYS A 342 -37.97 -6.01 5.78
CA LYS A 342 -38.66 -7.14 6.41
C LYS A 342 -39.98 -7.49 5.71
N GLY A 343 -40.07 -8.73 5.20
CA GLY A 343 -41.26 -9.26 4.52
C GLY A 343 -41.52 -8.68 3.13
N LYS A 344 -40.61 -7.89 2.57
CA LYS A 344 -40.74 -7.20 1.29
C LYS A 344 -40.03 -7.91 0.17
N ASP A 345 -40.53 -7.74 -1.05
CA ASP A 345 -39.79 -8.07 -2.29
C ASP A 345 -38.93 -6.86 -2.66
N PHE A 346 -37.64 -7.09 -2.66
CA PHE A 346 -36.62 -6.04 -2.87
C PHE A 346 -36.01 -6.14 -4.27
N LEU A 347 -35.88 -4.99 -4.95
CA LEU A 347 -35.21 -4.85 -6.23
C LEU A 347 -33.98 -3.95 -6.09
N ASN A 348 -32.84 -4.43 -6.56
CA ASN A 348 -31.57 -3.69 -6.61
C ASN A 348 -31.12 -3.53 -8.06
N LEU A 349 -31.06 -2.30 -8.55
CA LEU A 349 -30.74 -1.96 -9.93
C LEU A 349 -29.39 -1.23 -10.00
N PHE A 350 -28.59 -1.52 -11.05
CA PHE A 350 -27.18 -1.15 -11.12
C PHE A 350 -26.44 -1.65 -9.88
N SER A 351 -26.66 -2.93 -9.60
CA SER A 351 -26.44 -3.51 -8.28
C SER A 351 -24.96 -3.66 -7.90
N TYR A 352 -24.06 -3.51 -8.86
CA TYR A 352 -22.63 -3.70 -8.65
C TYR A 352 -22.35 -5.05 -7.98
N THR A 353 -21.67 -5.09 -6.85
CA THR A 353 -21.35 -6.31 -6.09
C THR A 353 -22.48 -6.80 -5.18
N GLY A 354 -23.68 -6.26 -5.32
CA GLY A 354 -24.87 -6.71 -4.60
C GLY A 354 -24.90 -6.42 -3.10
N SER A 355 -24.05 -5.51 -2.59
CA SER A 355 -23.99 -5.21 -1.16
C SER A 355 -25.33 -4.72 -0.57
N ALA A 356 -26.12 -3.95 -1.33
CA ALA A 356 -27.46 -3.54 -0.92
C ALA A 356 -28.43 -4.75 -0.81
N SER A 357 -28.31 -5.71 -1.72
CA SER A 357 -29.11 -6.95 -1.70
C SER A 357 -28.78 -7.83 -0.48
N VAL A 358 -27.51 -7.85 -0.07
CA VAL A 358 -27.09 -8.54 1.16
C VAL A 358 -27.77 -7.92 2.37
N HIS A 359 -27.70 -6.59 2.52
CA HIS A 359 -28.33 -5.88 3.64
C HIS A 359 -29.87 -6.07 3.67
N ALA A 360 -30.52 -6.02 2.49
CA ALA A 360 -31.94 -6.28 2.38
C ALA A 360 -32.30 -7.72 2.78
N GLY A 361 -31.53 -8.71 2.32
CA GLY A 361 -31.74 -10.12 2.69
C GLY A 361 -31.58 -10.35 4.19
N LEU A 362 -30.49 -9.84 4.79
CA LEU A 362 -30.27 -9.91 6.24
C LEU A 362 -31.31 -9.12 7.05
N GLY A 363 -31.91 -8.09 6.47
CA GLY A 363 -33.03 -7.35 7.03
C GLY A 363 -34.37 -8.09 6.95
N GLY A 364 -34.41 -9.31 6.42
CA GLY A 364 -35.58 -10.17 6.34
C GLY A 364 -36.44 -9.92 5.10
N ALA A 365 -35.87 -9.48 4.00
CA ALA A 365 -36.59 -9.43 2.72
C ALA A 365 -37.15 -10.82 2.36
N ARG A 366 -38.40 -10.84 1.86
CA ARG A 366 -39.00 -12.08 1.33
C ARG A 366 -38.27 -12.58 0.10
N SER A 367 -37.86 -11.65 -0.76
CA SER A 367 -37.02 -11.93 -1.92
C SER A 367 -36.12 -10.75 -2.25
N THR A 368 -35.00 -11.03 -2.92
CA THR A 368 -34.13 -10.01 -3.50
C THR A 368 -33.92 -10.31 -4.98
N THR A 369 -34.12 -9.33 -5.84
CA THR A 369 -33.78 -9.36 -7.26
C THR A 369 -32.67 -8.35 -7.52
N THR A 370 -31.53 -8.83 -8.00
CA THR A 370 -30.29 -8.08 -8.15
C THR A 370 -29.95 -8.03 -9.63
N VAL A 371 -30.00 -6.83 -10.23
CA VAL A 371 -29.86 -6.65 -11.69
C VAL A 371 -28.63 -5.82 -11.99
N ASP A 372 -27.73 -6.33 -12.83
CA ASP A 372 -26.56 -5.61 -13.34
C ASP A 372 -26.20 -6.12 -14.73
N MET A 373 -25.56 -5.29 -15.52
CA MET A 373 -25.09 -5.67 -16.86
C MET A 373 -23.79 -6.50 -16.79
N SER A 374 -22.99 -6.32 -15.75
CA SER A 374 -21.69 -6.94 -15.59
C SER A 374 -21.79 -8.33 -14.97
N ARG A 375 -21.42 -9.35 -15.73
CA ARG A 375 -21.32 -10.72 -15.22
C ARG A 375 -20.34 -10.84 -14.06
N THR A 376 -19.17 -10.18 -14.13
CA THR A 376 -18.16 -10.20 -13.10
C THR A 376 -18.71 -9.67 -11.77
N TYR A 377 -19.47 -8.57 -11.81
CA TYR A 377 -20.05 -8.01 -10.59
C TYR A 377 -21.20 -8.87 -10.04
N LEU A 378 -21.96 -9.54 -10.89
CA LEU A 378 -22.98 -10.48 -10.43
C LEU A 378 -22.38 -11.76 -9.83
N GLU A 379 -21.28 -12.26 -10.36
CA GLU A 379 -20.52 -13.35 -9.74
C GLU A 379 -19.97 -12.94 -8.35
N TRP A 380 -19.58 -11.69 -8.20
CA TRP A 380 -19.18 -11.14 -6.92
C TRP A 380 -20.38 -10.95 -5.97
N ALA A 381 -21.51 -10.48 -6.49
CA ALA A 381 -22.77 -10.39 -5.73
C ALA A 381 -23.22 -11.76 -5.23
N GLU A 382 -23.10 -12.80 -6.04
CA GLU A 382 -23.40 -14.18 -5.64
C GLU A 382 -22.49 -14.63 -4.47
N ARG A 383 -21.19 -14.32 -4.54
CA ARG A 383 -20.26 -14.61 -3.45
C ARG A 383 -20.66 -13.89 -2.16
N ASN A 384 -21.07 -12.62 -2.26
CA ASN A 384 -21.53 -11.82 -1.12
C ASN A 384 -22.82 -12.38 -0.50
N LEU A 385 -23.80 -12.76 -1.32
CA LEU A 385 -25.04 -13.39 -0.85
C LEU A 385 -24.75 -14.72 -0.16
N ARG A 386 -23.96 -15.59 -0.77
CA ARG A 386 -23.57 -16.90 -0.20
C ARG A 386 -22.81 -16.76 1.11
N LEU A 387 -21.92 -15.78 1.24
CA LEU A 387 -21.18 -15.50 2.47
C LEU A 387 -22.10 -15.22 3.66
N ASN A 388 -23.28 -14.68 3.39
CA ASN A 388 -24.28 -14.34 4.39
C ASN A 388 -25.44 -15.38 4.50
N GLY A 389 -25.28 -16.54 3.87
CA GLY A 389 -26.30 -17.60 3.87
C GLY A 389 -27.56 -17.29 3.05
N LEU A 390 -27.52 -16.23 2.22
CA LEU A 390 -28.63 -15.81 1.37
C LEU A 390 -28.58 -16.60 0.04
N THR A 391 -29.07 -17.80 0.09
CA THR A 391 -29.05 -18.75 -1.04
C THR A 391 -30.46 -19.18 -1.42
N GLY A 392 -30.60 -19.78 -2.62
CA GLY A 392 -31.86 -20.33 -3.11
C GLY A 392 -32.68 -19.35 -3.97
N ARG A 393 -33.90 -19.78 -4.32
CA ARG A 393 -34.76 -19.11 -5.33
C ARG A 393 -35.26 -17.72 -4.90
N ALA A 394 -35.22 -17.42 -3.61
CA ALA A 394 -35.62 -16.10 -3.09
C ALA A 394 -34.61 -14.98 -3.44
N HIS A 395 -33.34 -15.34 -3.73
CA HIS A 395 -32.28 -14.36 -4.00
C HIS A 395 -31.79 -14.54 -5.43
N ARG A 396 -32.36 -13.75 -6.36
CA ARG A 396 -32.10 -13.89 -7.80
C ARG A 396 -31.07 -12.87 -8.28
N LEU A 397 -30.17 -13.33 -9.15
CA LEU A 397 -29.22 -12.51 -9.88
C LEU A 397 -29.60 -12.48 -11.36
N MET A 398 -29.66 -11.33 -11.96
CA MET A 398 -30.08 -11.16 -13.35
C MET A 398 -29.06 -10.31 -14.12
N GLN A 399 -28.44 -10.92 -15.12
CA GLN A 399 -27.58 -10.19 -16.05
C GLN A 399 -28.43 -9.56 -17.14
N ALA A 400 -28.62 -8.24 -17.08
CA ALA A 400 -29.40 -7.50 -18.08
C ALA A 400 -28.91 -6.06 -18.23
N ASP A 401 -29.18 -5.45 -19.38
CA ASP A 401 -29.19 -4.00 -19.47
C ASP A 401 -30.34 -3.49 -18.61
N VAL A 402 -30.00 -2.76 -17.54
CA VAL A 402 -30.97 -2.35 -16.51
C VAL A 402 -32.11 -1.51 -17.11
N LEU A 403 -31.82 -0.59 -18.01
CA LEU A 403 -32.84 0.28 -18.60
C LEU A 403 -33.76 -0.49 -19.55
N GLY A 404 -33.22 -1.44 -20.34
CA GLY A 404 -33.99 -2.36 -21.17
C GLY A 404 -34.87 -3.25 -20.31
N TRP A 405 -34.31 -3.86 -19.28
CA TRP A 405 -35.02 -4.74 -18.35
C TRP A 405 -36.15 -3.99 -17.62
N LEU A 406 -35.93 -2.74 -17.20
CA LEU A 406 -36.97 -1.92 -16.57
C LEU A 406 -38.16 -1.72 -17.49
N ARG A 407 -37.98 -1.52 -18.80
CA ARG A 407 -39.05 -1.31 -19.75
C ARG A 407 -39.89 -2.57 -20.01
N GLU A 408 -39.24 -3.73 -19.97
CA GLU A 408 -39.83 -5.02 -20.31
C GLU A 408 -40.44 -5.76 -19.12
N SER A 409 -39.87 -5.57 -17.91
CA SER A 409 -40.31 -6.30 -16.71
C SER A 409 -41.73 -5.92 -16.31
N THR A 410 -42.51 -6.92 -15.91
CA THR A 410 -43.87 -6.78 -15.34
C THR A 410 -43.94 -7.13 -13.86
N GLU A 411 -42.76 -7.47 -13.26
CA GLU A 411 -42.66 -7.85 -11.85
C GLU A 411 -42.98 -6.67 -10.94
N GLN A 412 -43.45 -6.96 -9.74
CA GLN A 412 -43.86 -5.94 -8.74
C GLN A 412 -43.00 -6.07 -7.47
N PHE A 413 -42.54 -4.96 -6.93
CA PHE A 413 -41.64 -4.88 -5.78
C PHE A 413 -42.21 -3.92 -4.71
N ASP A 414 -41.88 -4.18 -3.45
CA ASP A 414 -42.28 -3.34 -2.31
C ASP A 414 -41.20 -2.29 -2.00
N LEU A 415 -39.92 -2.59 -2.30
CA LEU A 415 -38.77 -1.74 -2.08
C LEU A 415 -37.82 -1.81 -3.26
N ILE A 416 -37.49 -0.67 -3.84
CA ILE A 416 -36.57 -0.56 -4.97
C ILE A 416 -35.40 0.33 -4.59
N PHE A 417 -34.18 -0.14 -4.79
CA PHE A 417 -32.95 0.66 -4.73
C PHE A 417 -32.35 0.81 -6.11
N ILE A 418 -31.96 2.03 -6.45
CA ILE A 418 -31.33 2.34 -7.73
C ILE A 418 -30.26 3.41 -7.56
N ASP A 419 -29.05 3.12 -8.08
CA ASP A 419 -27.92 4.05 -8.15
C ASP A 419 -27.36 4.06 -9.58
N PRO A 420 -28.01 4.79 -10.52
CA PRO A 420 -27.65 4.75 -11.91
C PRO A 420 -26.32 5.48 -12.14
N PRO A 421 -25.56 5.12 -13.18
CA PRO A 421 -24.39 5.88 -13.57
C PRO A 421 -24.77 7.31 -13.94
N THR A 422 -23.90 8.27 -13.65
CA THR A 422 -24.11 9.68 -14.01
C THR A 422 -24.32 9.85 -15.51
N PHE A 423 -23.59 9.07 -16.30
CA PHE A 423 -23.65 9.05 -17.75
C PHE A 423 -23.29 7.65 -18.26
N SER A 424 -24.04 7.13 -19.24
CA SER A 424 -23.74 5.85 -19.88
C SER A 424 -23.84 5.95 -21.39
N ASN A 425 -22.76 5.55 -22.08
CA ASN A 425 -22.67 5.36 -23.53
C ASN A 425 -22.46 3.88 -23.84
N SER A 426 -23.35 3.02 -23.44
CA SER A 426 -23.25 1.62 -23.83
C SER A 426 -23.56 1.46 -25.33
N LYS A 427 -22.71 0.74 -26.08
CA LYS A 427 -22.98 0.34 -27.47
C LYS A 427 -24.23 -0.54 -27.62
N ARG A 428 -24.79 -1.03 -26.50
CA ARG A 428 -25.99 -1.85 -26.41
C ARG A 428 -27.25 -1.03 -26.07
N MET A 429 -27.10 0.28 -25.82
CA MET A 429 -28.20 1.19 -25.57
C MET A 429 -28.46 2.01 -26.84
N GLU A 430 -29.70 2.12 -27.22
CA GLU A 430 -30.11 2.93 -28.39
C GLU A 430 -29.84 4.42 -28.16
N ASP A 431 -29.91 4.91 -26.89
CA ASP A 431 -29.63 6.29 -26.49
C ASP A 431 -28.65 6.39 -25.32
N ALA A 432 -27.82 7.44 -25.32
CA ALA A 432 -26.97 7.78 -24.20
C ALA A 432 -27.83 8.23 -22.99
N PHE A 433 -27.64 7.58 -21.83
CA PHE A 433 -28.29 7.93 -20.57
C PHE A 433 -27.54 9.07 -19.86
N ASP A 434 -28.26 10.11 -19.43
CA ASP A 434 -27.80 11.15 -18.50
C ASP A 434 -28.79 11.27 -17.33
N VAL A 435 -28.30 11.06 -16.10
CA VAL A 435 -29.17 11.00 -14.92
C VAL A 435 -29.96 12.31 -14.69
N GLN A 436 -29.40 13.48 -15.03
CA GLN A 436 -30.13 14.76 -14.89
C GLN A 436 -31.24 14.90 -15.90
N ARG A 437 -31.02 14.49 -17.13
CA ARG A 437 -32.01 14.58 -18.20
C ARG A 437 -33.10 13.53 -18.05
N ASP A 438 -32.72 12.29 -17.68
CA ASP A 438 -33.57 11.12 -17.86
C ASP A 438 -34.21 10.62 -16.55
N HIS A 439 -33.94 11.26 -15.38
CA HIS A 439 -34.41 10.74 -14.09
C HIS A 439 -35.93 10.64 -13.97
N ILE A 440 -36.71 11.54 -14.56
CA ILE A 440 -38.18 11.46 -14.51
C ILE A 440 -38.70 10.27 -15.33
N ARG A 441 -38.13 10.02 -16.51
CA ARG A 441 -38.45 8.82 -17.30
C ARG A 441 -38.10 7.56 -16.51
N LEU A 442 -36.92 7.53 -15.87
CA LEU A 442 -36.50 6.44 -15.01
C LEU A 442 -37.48 6.21 -13.86
N MET A 443 -37.93 7.28 -13.19
CA MET A 443 -38.94 7.19 -12.12
C MET A 443 -40.30 6.68 -12.63
N THR A 444 -40.67 7.01 -13.85
CA THR A 444 -41.89 6.49 -14.49
C THR A 444 -41.83 4.98 -14.64
N ASP A 445 -40.70 4.46 -15.14
CA ASP A 445 -40.50 3.01 -15.28
C ASP A 445 -40.46 2.31 -13.93
N LEU A 446 -39.78 2.89 -12.93
CA LEU A 446 -39.73 2.34 -11.56
C LEU A 446 -41.11 2.32 -10.88
N LYS A 447 -41.91 3.38 -11.04
CA LYS A 447 -43.27 3.43 -10.49
C LYS A 447 -44.15 2.30 -11.00
N ARG A 448 -43.98 1.92 -12.27
CA ARG A 448 -44.74 0.80 -12.88
C ARG A 448 -44.46 -0.51 -12.16
N LEU A 449 -43.22 -0.71 -11.69
CA LEU A 449 -42.80 -1.91 -10.95
C LEU A 449 -43.02 -1.78 -9.43
N LEU A 450 -43.42 -0.63 -8.95
CA LEU A 450 -43.62 -0.39 -7.51
C LEU A 450 -45.04 -0.75 -7.06
N ARG A 451 -45.17 -1.62 -6.09
CA ARG A 451 -46.48 -1.90 -5.45
C ARG A 451 -47.04 -0.66 -4.76
N LYS A 452 -48.36 -0.61 -4.60
CA LYS A 452 -49.02 0.46 -3.85
C LYS A 452 -48.48 0.52 -2.42
N GLY A 453 -48.02 1.70 -2.01
CA GLY A 453 -47.38 1.91 -0.70
C GLY A 453 -45.91 1.47 -0.63
N GLY A 454 -45.34 1.06 -1.74
CA GLY A 454 -43.89 0.72 -1.87
C GLY A 454 -43.01 1.97 -1.82
N THR A 455 -41.69 1.75 -1.76
CA THR A 455 -40.68 2.81 -1.61
C THR A 455 -39.60 2.64 -2.67
N ILE A 456 -39.19 3.76 -3.28
CA ILE A 456 -38.00 3.85 -4.12
C ILE A 456 -36.93 4.63 -3.35
N MET A 457 -35.74 4.07 -3.23
CA MET A 457 -34.54 4.76 -2.76
C MET A 457 -33.67 5.03 -3.98
N PHE A 458 -33.53 6.31 -4.33
CA PHE A 458 -32.72 6.75 -5.47
C PHE A 458 -31.45 7.43 -4.99
N SER A 459 -30.33 7.02 -5.53
CA SER A 459 -29.02 7.62 -5.31
C SER A 459 -28.39 8.03 -6.65
N ASN A 460 -27.51 9.01 -6.66
CA ASN A 460 -26.65 9.31 -7.79
C ASN A 460 -25.41 10.11 -7.38
N ASN A 461 -24.36 10.06 -8.19
CA ASN A 461 -23.09 10.74 -7.94
C ASN A 461 -22.88 11.99 -8.80
N LYS A 462 -23.93 12.50 -9.47
CA LYS A 462 -23.81 13.69 -10.31
C LYS A 462 -23.68 14.94 -9.45
N ARG A 463 -22.53 15.60 -9.56
CA ARG A 463 -22.30 16.88 -8.89
C ARG A 463 -23.28 17.93 -9.39
N GLY A 464 -24.02 18.55 -8.48
CA GLY A 464 -25.03 19.57 -8.82
C GLY A 464 -26.33 19.00 -9.39
N PHE A 465 -26.61 17.71 -9.20
CA PHE A 465 -27.89 17.12 -9.55
C PHE A 465 -29.05 17.88 -8.90
N ARG A 466 -30.09 18.12 -9.68
CA ARG A 466 -31.34 18.75 -9.22
C ARG A 466 -32.50 17.82 -9.52
N MET A 467 -33.21 17.41 -8.48
CA MET A 467 -34.42 16.60 -8.61
C MET A 467 -35.57 17.46 -9.16
N ASP A 468 -36.27 16.96 -10.15
CA ASP A 468 -37.53 17.56 -10.64
C ASP A 468 -38.70 17.11 -9.75
N HIS A 469 -38.99 17.91 -8.72
CA HIS A 469 -40.06 17.63 -7.76
C HIS A 469 -41.46 17.71 -8.37
N ASP A 470 -41.65 18.59 -9.36
CA ASP A 470 -42.94 18.74 -10.05
C ASP A 470 -43.21 17.50 -10.92
N GLY A 471 -42.18 17.01 -11.63
CA GLY A 471 -42.26 15.76 -12.35
C GLY A 471 -42.57 14.56 -11.48
N LEU A 472 -41.95 14.48 -10.27
CA LEU A 472 -42.26 13.41 -9.30
C LEU A 472 -43.70 13.51 -8.78
N ALA A 473 -44.14 14.71 -8.46
CA ALA A 473 -45.51 14.92 -7.98
C ALA A 473 -46.55 14.55 -9.07
N ALA A 474 -46.29 14.87 -10.33
CA ALA A 474 -47.14 14.44 -11.44
C ALA A 474 -47.21 12.93 -11.60
N LEU A 475 -46.16 12.20 -11.19
CA LEU A 475 -46.15 10.74 -11.11
C LEU A 475 -46.87 10.22 -9.83
N GLY A 476 -47.32 11.07 -8.92
CA GLY A 476 -47.86 10.68 -7.63
C GLY A 476 -46.85 10.05 -6.68
N LEU A 477 -45.58 10.34 -6.87
CA LEU A 477 -44.47 10.01 -5.94
C LEU A 477 -44.32 11.19 -4.95
N LYS A 478 -44.07 10.87 -3.68
CA LYS A 478 -43.94 11.86 -2.60
C LYS A 478 -42.48 11.91 -2.15
#